data_e11feb2477982353d76254242464d193
#
_entry.id   e11feb2477982353d76254242464d193
#
_cell.length_a   1.000
_cell.length_b   1.000
_cell.length_c   1.000
_cell.angle_alpha   90.00
_cell.angle_beta   90.00
_cell.angle_gamma   90.00
#
_symmetry.space_group_name_H-M   'P 1'
#
loop_
_entity.id
_entity.type
_entity.pdbx_description
1 polymer ?
#
loop_
_entity_poly.entity_id
_entity_poly.type
_entity_poly.pdbx_seq_one_letter_code
_entity_poly.pdbx_strand_id
1 'polypeptide(L)'
;MLSFPRKSAQNYEKFCNFARRFLIRHADWRKNAHIINNLIMRKFLFAALSAAFCLASAVTASAQASRNNSADGIIGHYFIDHNGEQSKVKAYKEADGTYTFQNYWSRNMYDKDGNIYKDVKNPDKSLRDTPCNEMKIMWNLVYNAEKKVWKGRIYDPTRGLRADATVKFTDDGRLSVKGSVLGIGMTVYWKPIPAED
;
A
#
# COMPACT_ATOMS: atom_id res chain seq x y z
N MET A 1 -30.54 18.20 24.41
CA MET A 1 -30.52 16.73 24.23
C MET A 1 -30.18 16.44 22.77
N LEU A 2 -28.91 16.25 22.45
CA LEU A 2 -28.39 16.11 21.08
C LEU A 2 -28.34 14.62 20.76
N SER A 3 -29.19 14.15 19.84
CA SER A 3 -29.20 12.77 19.35
C SER A 3 -28.08 12.57 18.32
N PHE A 4 -27.09 11.75 18.64
CA PHE A 4 -26.08 11.30 17.68
C PHE A 4 -26.70 10.32 16.67
N PRO A 5 -26.36 10.41 15.38
CA PRO A 5 -26.91 9.52 14.35
C PRO A 5 -26.38 8.09 14.53
N ARG A 6 -27.27 7.11 14.60
CA ARG A 6 -27.00 5.66 14.80
C ARG A 6 -25.98 5.03 13.82
N LYS A 7 -25.74 5.63 12.66
CA LYS A 7 -24.74 5.13 11.67
C LYS A 7 -23.27 5.28 12.12
N SER A 8 -22.97 6.26 13.00
CA SER A 8 -21.59 6.44 13.49
C SER A 8 -21.22 5.37 14.51
N ALA A 9 -22.15 4.90 15.33
CA ALA A 9 -21.94 3.86 16.32
C ALA A 9 -21.67 2.48 15.68
N GLN A 10 -22.38 2.12 14.62
CA GLN A 10 -22.16 0.87 13.90
C GLN A 10 -20.80 0.78 13.22
N ASN A 11 -20.28 1.90 12.69
CA ASN A 11 -18.95 1.95 12.11
C ASN A 11 -17.86 1.87 13.17
N TYR A 12 -18.10 2.41 14.35
CA TYR A 12 -17.17 2.32 15.50
C TYR A 12 -17.07 0.89 16.05
N GLU A 13 -18.18 0.18 16.14
CA GLU A 13 -18.22 -1.22 16.57
C GLU A 13 -17.52 -2.17 15.59
N LYS A 14 -17.72 -1.99 14.29
CA LYS A 14 -17.01 -2.75 13.26
C LYS A 14 -15.49 -2.49 13.33
N PHE A 15 -15.08 -1.26 13.61
CA PHE A 15 -13.67 -0.89 13.77
C PHE A 15 -13.04 -1.50 15.03
N CYS A 16 -13.72 -1.47 16.17
CA CYS A 16 -13.25 -2.10 17.41
C CYS A 16 -13.12 -3.63 17.27
N ASN A 17 -14.05 -4.27 16.58
CA ASN A 17 -14.02 -5.71 16.30
C ASN A 17 -12.90 -6.08 15.33
N PHE A 18 -12.56 -5.22 14.36
CA PHE A 18 -11.41 -5.41 13.46
C PHE A 18 -10.08 -5.30 14.22
N ALA A 19 -9.91 -4.26 15.05
CA ALA A 19 -8.71 -4.08 15.87
C ALA A 19 -8.50 -5.25 16.85
N ARG A 20 -9.58 -5.75 17.46
CA ARG A 20 -9.54 -6.90 18.38
C ARG A 20 -9.15 -8.20 17.65
N ARG A 21 -9.66 -8.47 16.45
CA ARG A 21 -9.27 -9.63 15.62
C ARG A 21 -7.82 -9.55 15.13
N PHE A 22 -7.32 -8.34 14.86
CA PHE A 22 -5.94 -8.11 14.45
C PHE A 22 -4.96 -8.41 15.60
N LEU A 23 -5.26 -7.98 16.83
CA LEU A 23 -4.43 -8.26 18.01
C LEU A 23 -4.43 -9.74 18.39
N ILE A 24 -5.57 -10.43 18.26
CA ILE A 24 -5.69 -11.89 18.56
C ILE A 24 -4.87 -12.70 17.53
N ARG A 25 -4.85 -12.34 16.25
CA ARG A 25 -4.06 -13.03 15.21
C ARG A 25 -2.54 -12.91 15.43
N HIS A 26 -2.07 -11.77 15.97
CA HIS A 26 -0.65 -11.61 16.33
C HIS A 26 -0.23 -12.41 17.57
N ALA A 27 -1.14 -12.69 18.49
CA ALA A 27 -0.86 -13.53 19.67
C ALA A 27 -0.73 -15.01 19.31
N ASP A 28 -1.52 -15.51 18.35
CA ASP A 28 -1.44 -16.90 17.88
C ASP A 28 -0.20 -17.20 17.02
N TRP A 29 0.36 -16.19 16.35
CA TRP A 29 1.55 -16.39 15.52
C TRP A 29 2.79 -16.80 16.33
N ARG A 30 2.91 -16.32 17.57
CA ARG A 30 4.05 -16.70 18.46
C ARG A 30 3.97 -18.14 18.97
N LYS A 31 2.78 -18.73 19.05
CA LYS A 31 2.61 -20.11 19.51
C LYS A 31 2.90 -21.15 18.42
N ASN A 32 2.74 -20.79 17.14
CA ASN A 32 2.93 -21.71 16.02
C ASN A 32 4.37 -21.73 15.46
N ALA A 33 5.24 -20.80 15.86
CA ALA A 33 6.63 -20.76 15.41
C ALA A 33 7.48 -21.96 15.88
N HIS A 34 7.09 -22.64 16.96
CA HIS A 34 7.78 -23.82 17.48
C HIS A 34 7.42 -25.14 16.79
N ILE A 35 6.33 -25.19 16.02
CA ILE A 35 5.86 -26.43 15.36
C ILE A 35 6.47 -26.57 13.95
N ILE A 36 6.88 -25.48 13.33
CA ILE A 36 7.37 -25.46 11.94
C ILE A 36 8.84 -25.92 11.83
N ASN A 37 9.63 -25.85 12.91
CA ASN A 37 11.06 -26.23 12.88
C ASN A 37 11.32 -27.74 12.86
N ASN A 38 10.33 -28.60 13.08
CA ASN A 38 10.53 -30.05 13.10
C ASN A 38 10.13 -30.79 11.81
N LEU A 39 9.62 -30.11 10.78
CA LEU A 39 9.16 -30.76 9.52
C LEU A 39 10.07 -30.57 8.31
N ILE A 40 11.14 -29.78 8.40
CA ILE A 40 11.98 -29.42 7.24
C ILE A 40 13.25 -30.29 7.10
N MET A 41 13.47 -31.28 7.95
CA MET A 41 14.67 -32.15 7.89
C MET A 41 14.45 -33.54 7.31
N ARG A 42 13.58 -33.70 6.32
CA ARG A 42 13.55 -34.96 5.51
C ARG A 42 13.07 -34.66 4.09
N LYS A 43 13.99 -34.56 3.14
CA LYS A 43 13.93 -34.97 1.73
C LYS A 43 14.88 -34.15 0.85
N PHE A 44 16.16 -34.34 1.07
CA PHE A 44 17.14 -34.19 0.00
C PHE A 44 17.25 -35.56 -0.66
N LEU A 45 16.72 -35.70 -1.88
CA LEU A 45 17.15 -36.62 -2.94
C LEU A 45 16.13 -36.53 -4.10
N PHE A 46 16.47 -35.78 -5.12
CA PHE A 46 16.25 -36.12 -6.53
C PHE A 46 16.82 -34.98 -7.37
N ALA A 47 18.07 -35.15 -7.72
CA ALA A 47 18.77 -34.31 -8.69
C ALA A 47 18.48 -34.82 -10.12
N ALA A 48 18.55 -33.88 -11.06
CA ALA A 48 18.69 -34.03 -12.49
C ALA A 48 17.44 -34.44 -13.29
N LEU A 49 16.71 -33.42 -13.83
CA LEU A 49 16.34 -33.30 -15.26
C LEU A 49 15.47 -32.05 -15.46
N SER A 50 16.01 -30.96 -15.95
CA SER A 50 15.32 -29.96 -16.78
C SER A 50 16.15 -28.67 -16.93
N ALA A 51 17.24 -28.75 -17.65
CA ALA A 51 18.06 -27.61 -18.05
C ALA A 51 17.54 -26.99 -19.36
N ALA A 52 16.24 -26.72 -19.51
CA ALA A 52 15.70 -26.13 -20.74
C ALA A 52 14.53 -25.12 -20.53
N PHE A 53 14.24 -24.68 -19.32
CA PHE A 53 13.12 -23.73 -19.10
C PHE A 53 13.51 -22.43 -18.35
N CYS A 54 14.80 -22.14 -18.19
CA CYS A 54 15.27 -20.99 -17.39
C CYS A 54 15.64 -19.73 -18.19
N LEU A 55 15.29 -19.59 -19.46
CA LEU A 55 15.69 -18.41 -20.26
C LEU A 55 14.59 -17.34 -20.43
N ALA A 56 13.34 -17.59 -20.03
CA ALA A 56 12.28 -16.60 -20.19
C ALA A 56 11.98 -15.77 -18.93
N SER A 57 12.45 -16.19 -17.74
CA SER A 57 12.17 -15.48 -16.46
C SER A 57 13.28 -14.50 -16.02
N ALA A 58 14.42 -14.49 -16.68
CA ALA A 58 15.54 -13.62 -16.30
C ALA A 58 15.39 -12.16 -16.79
N VAL A 59 14.54 -11.92 -17.80
CA VAL A 59 14.40 -10.58 -18.41
C VAL A 59 13.49 -9.67 -17.58
N THR A 60 12.50 -10.21 -16.87
CA THR A 60 11.58 -9.41 -16.06
C THR A 60 12.18 -8.94 -14.73
N ALA A 61 13.01 -9.75 -14.10
CA ALA A 61 13.66 -9.38 -12.83
C ALA A 61 14.69 -8.25 -12.98
N SER A 62 15.42 -8.21 -14.12
CA SER A 62 16.42 -7.17 -14.38
C SER A 62 15.80 -5.80 -14.68
N ALA A 63 14.64 -5.75 -15.35
CA ALA A 63 13.95 -4.50 -15.65
C ALA A 63 13.36 -3.83 -14.39
N GLN A 64 12.95 -4.62 -13.39
CA GLN A 64 12.39 -4.11 -12.15
C GLN A 64 13.46 -3.71 -11.11
N ALA A 65 14.56 -4.43 -11.03
CA ALA A 65 15.71 -4.00 -10.23
C ALA A 65 16.25 -2.64 -10.71
N SER A 66 16.09 -2.30 -12.00
CA SER A 66 16.47 -1.01 -12.57
C SER A 66 15.61 0.16 -12.08
N ARG A 67 14.33 -0.05 -11.71
CA ARG A 67 13.42 1.01 -11.24
C ARG A 67 13.89 1.65 -9.93
N ASN A 68 14.47 0.85 -9.01
CA ASN A 68 15.06 1.38 -7.77
C ASN A 68 16.36 2.15 -7.98
N ASN A 69 16.95 2.13 -9.17
CA ASN A 69 18.21 2.84 -9.48
C ASN A 69 17.98 4.23 -10.07
N SER A 70 16.73 4.64 -10.30
CA SER A 70 16.37 5.94 -10.86
C SER A 70 15.34 6.63 -9.96
N ALA A 71 15.53 7.93 -9.73
CA ALA A 71 14.56 8.73 -9.00
C ALA A 71 13.18 8.69 -9.66
N ASP A 72 13.11 8.74 -11.00
CA ASP A 72 11.87 8.70 -11.77
C ASP A 72 11.30 7.28 -11.93
N GLY A 73 11.99 6.25 -11.44
CA GLY A 73 11.52 4.86 -11.48
C GLY A 73 10.18 4.62 -10.79
N ILE A 74 9.78 5.53 -9.88
CA ILE A 74 8.50 5.45 -9.16
C ILE A 74 7.31 5.96 -9.97
N ILE A 75 7.54 6.73 -11.06
CA ILE A 75 6.47 7.27 -11.90
C ILE A 75 5.69 6.14 -12.57
N GLY A 76 4.36 6.22 -12.56
CA GLY A 76 3.48 5.24 -13.17
C GLY A 76 2.16 5.06 -12.43
N HIS A 77 1.42 4.02 -12.78
CA HIS A 77 0.12 3.69 -12.24
C HIS A 77 0.21 2.44 -11.39
N TYR A 78 -0.58 2.41 -10.31
CA TYR A 78 -0.56 1.31 -9.34
C TYR A 78 -1.96 0.94 -8.91
N PHE A 79 -2.18 -0.37 -8.77
CA PHE A 79 -3.38 -0.94 -8.20
C PHE A 79 -3.13 -1.32 -6.73
N ILE A 80 -4.04 -0.92 -5.88
CA ILE A 80 -4.05 -1.19 -4.45
C ILE A 80 -5.23 -2.12 -4.17
N ASP A 81 -4.97 -3.23 -3.48
CA ASP A 81 -6.02 -4.08 -2.91
C ASP A 81 -5.64 -4.34 -1.45
N HIS A 82 -6.43 -3.81 -0.54
CA HIS A 82 -6.23 -3.99 0.88
C HIS A 82 -7.54 -4.38 1.55
N ASN A 83 -7.68 -5.66 1.88
CA ASN A 83 -8.89 -6.22 2.51
C ASN A 83 -10.19 -5.98 1.70
N GLY A 84 -10.09 -6.01 0.36
CA GLY A 84 -11.23 -5.78 -0.53
C GLY A 84 -11.50 -4.30 -0.85
N GLU A 85 -10.81 -3.38 -0.19
CA GLU A 85 -10.78 -1.97 -0.57
C GLU A 85 -9.82 -1.81 -1.76
N GLN A 86 -10.36 -1.50 -2.93
CA GLN A 86 -9.58 -1.39 -4.16
C GLN A 86 -9.53 0.04 -4.64
N SER A 87 -8.33 0.46 -5.05
CA SER A 87 -8.12 1.78 -5.64
C SER A 87 -6.97 1.76 -6.65
N LYS A 88 -6.94 2.78 -7.52
CA LYS A 88 -5.88 3.04 -8.48
C LYS A 88 -5.31 4.41 -8.22
N VAL A 89 -3.99 4.48 -8.20
CA VAL A 89 -3.25 5.72 -7.96
C VAL A 89 -2.24 5.95 -9.09
N LYS A 90 -1.98 7.22 -9.41
CA LYS A 90 -0.91 7.63 -10.31
C LYS A 90 0.20 8.31 -9.53
N ALA A 91 1.44 7.95 -9.83
CA ALA A 91 2.63 8.61 -9.31
C ALA A 91 3.19 9.55 -10.39
N TYR A 92 3.49 10.78 -9.99
CA TYR A 92 4.08 11.80 -10.86
C TYR A 92 5.08 12.66 -10.10
N LYS A 93 5.90 13.37 -10.85
CA LYS A 93 6.89 14.30 -10.33
C LYS A 93 6.29 15.70 -10.25
N GLU A 94 6.45 16.34 -9.10
CA GLU A 94 6.07 17.73 -8.87
C GLU A 94 7.15 18.70 -9.43
N ALA A 95 6.80 19.96 -9.58
CA ALA A 95 7.73 20.99 -10.09
C ALA A 95 8.96 21.20 -9.19
N ASP A 96 8.85 20.93 -7.88
CA ASP A 96 9.93 21.00 -6.91
C ASP A 96 10.86 19.76 -6.92
N GLY A 97 10.58 18.79 -7.80
CA GLY A 97 11.35 17.55 -7.95
C GLY A 97 10.95 16.43 -7.00
N THR A 98 9.99 16.65 -6.09
CA THR A 98 9.41 15.59 -5.27
C THR A 98 8.39 14.76 -6.06
N TYR A 99 7.96 13.64 -5.48
CA TYR A 99 6.96 12.77 -6.11
C TYR A 99 5.69 12.71 -5.26
N THR A 100 4.55 12.65 -5.96
CA THR A 100 3.21 12.56 -5.38
C THR A 100 2.48 11.37 -5.97
N PHE A 101 1.70 10.69 -5.13
CA PHE A 101 0.73 9.69 -5.54
C PHE A 101 -0.67 10.23 -5.32
N GLN A 102 -1.45 10.29 -6.38
CA GLN A 102 -2.84 10.75 -6.35
C GLN A 102 -3.76 9.59 -6.68
N ASN A 103 -4.82 9.42 -5.89
CA ASN A 103 -5.91 8.51 -6.20
C ASN A 103 -6.69 9.03 -7.40
N TYR A 104 -7.08 8.17 -8.34
CA TYR A 104 -7.93 8.55 -9.46
C TYR A 104 -9.14 7.62 -9.64
N TRP A 105 -9.14 6.48 -8.95
CA TRP A 105 -10.26 5.54 -8.95
C TRP A 105 -10.30 4.75 -7.65
N SER A 106 -11.50 4.48 -7.15
CA SER A 106 -11.75 3.53 -6.05
C SER A 106 -13.03 2.76 -6.32
N ARG A 107 -13.08 1.48 -5.93
CA ARG A 107 -14.23 0.60 -6.16
C ARG A 107 -15.56 1.22 -5.66
N ASN A 108 -15.53 1.86 -4.52
CA ASN A 108 -16.71 2.43 -3.85
C ASN A 108 -16.58 3.97 -3.76
N MET A 109 -16.26 4.63 -4.88
CA MET A 109 -16.04 6.08 -4.85
C MET A 109 -17.32 6.91 -4.98
N TYR A 110 -18.47 6.27 -5.22
CA TYR A 110 -19.76 6.94 -5.32
C TYR A 110 -20.67 6.53 -4.17
N ASP A 111 -21.48 7.48 -3.71
CA ASP A 111 -22.59 7.22 -2.80
C ASP A 111 -23.81 6.65 -3.57
N LYS A 112 -24.89 6.36 -2.83
CA LYS A 112 -26.16 5.85 -3.41
C LYS A 112 -26.83 6.82 -4.39
N ASP A 113 -26.50 8.11 -4.30
CA ASP A 113 -27.08 9.18 -5.10
C ASP A 113 -26.17 9.54 -6.29
N GLY A 114 -25.04 8.80 -6.49
CA GLY A 114 -24.08 8.97 -7.58
C GLY A 114 -23.05 10.08 -7.35
N ASN A 115 -22.99 10.68 -6.14
CA ASN A 115 -22.00 11.69 -5.83
C ASN A 115 -20.67 11.04 -5.42
N ILE A 116 -19.55 11.63 -5.83
CA ILE A 116 -18.23 11.19 -5.41
C ILE A 116 -18.04 11.50 -3.92
N TYR A 117 -17.59 10.50 -3.14
CA TYR A 117 -17.23 10.70 -1.75
C TYR A 117 -16.09 11.71 -1.60
N LYS A 118 -16.19 12.53 -0.55
CA LYS A 118 -15.18 13.53 -0.19
C LYS A 118 -14.32 13.05 0.98
N ASP A 119 -13.17 13.68 1.16
CA ASP A 119 -12.19 13.39 2.21
C ASP A 119 -12.58 13.98 3.57
N VAL A 120 -13.77 13.69 4.03
CA VAL A 120 -14.37 14.29 5.25
C VAL A 120 -13.56 14.02 6.54
N LYS A 121 -12.67 13.02 6.52
CA LYS A 121 -11.82 12.68 7.66
C LYS A 121 -10.45 13.34 7.62
N ASN A 122 -10.15 14.15 6.58
CA ASN A 122 -8.85 14.80 6.50
C ASN A 122 -8.59 15.64 7.77
N PRO A 123 -7.43 15.46 8.43
CA PRO A 123 -7.06 16.29 9.59
C PRO A 123 -6.94 17.76 9.20
N ASP A 124 -6.59 18.08 7.95
CA ASP A 124 -6.65 19.41 7.38
C ASP A 124 -8.07 19.70 6.90
N LYS A 125 -8.74 20.64 7.58
CA LYS A 125 -10.13 21.01 7.29
C LYS A 125 -10.32 21.56 5.86
N SER A 126 -9.29 22.22 5.32
CA SER A 126 -9.33 22.82 3.96
C SER A 126 -9.38 21.76 2.85
N LEU A 127 -8.96 20.52 3.15
CA LEU A 127 -8.93 19.39 2.20
C LEU A 127 -10.15 18.47 2.32
N ARG A 128 -11.08 18.73 3.25
CA ARG A 128 -12.23 17.82 3.49
C ARG A 128 -13.25 17.78 2.36
N ASP A 129 -13.24 18.78 1.50
CA ASP A 129 -14.09 18.82 0.31
C ASP A 129 -13.42 18.19 -0.94
N THR A 130 -12.18 17.72 -0.82
CA THR A 130 -11.48 17.05 -1.92
C THR A 130 -12.20 15.77 -2.30
N PRO A 131 -12.58 15.58 -3.58
CA PRO A 131 -13.16 14.33 -4.06
C PRO A 131 -12.17 13.16 -3.90
N CYS A 132 -12.67 11.96 -3.62
CA CYS A 132 -11.78 10.81 -3.35
C CYS A 132 -10.87 10.44 -4.54
N ASN A 133 -11.27 10.72 -5.77
CA ASN A 133 -10.46 10.52 -6.98
C ASN A 133 -9.39 11.61 -7.22
N GLU A 134 -9.32 12.63 -6.35
CA GLU A 134 -8.32 13.69 -6.40
C GLU A 134 -7.41 13.72 -5.18
N MET A 135 -7.65 12.83 -4.20
CA MET A 135 -6.85 12.79 -2.97
C MET A 135 -5.39 12.47 -3.24
N LYS A 136 -4.49 13.25 -2.66
CA LYS A 136 -3.06 12.92 -2.59
C LYS A 136 -2.85 11.91 -1.46
N ILE A 137 -2.49 10.67 -1.83
CA ILE A 137 -2.28 9.56 -0.90
C ILE A 137 -0.85 9.55 -0.35
N MET A 138 0.13 9.91 -1.18
CA MET A 138 1.50 10.18 -0.74
C MET A 138 2.01 11.46 -1.38
N TRP A 139 2.86 12.20 -0.67
CA TRP A 139 3.45 13.44 -1.15
C TRP A 139 4.82 13.72 -0.52
N ASN A 140 5.54 14.70 -1.09
CA ASN A 140 6.88 15.08 -0.68
C ASN A 140 7.84 13.87 -0.64
N LEU A 141 7.67 12.95 -1.58
CA LEU A 141 8.56 11.81 -1.68
C LEU A 141 9.88 12.25 -2.34
N VAL A 142 10.97 12.07 -1.62
CA VAL A 142 12.34 12.35 -2.08
C VAL A 142 13.09 11.04 -2.25
N TYR A 143 13.77 10.88 -3.37
CA TYR A 143 14.58 9.72 -3.66
C TYR A 143 15.93 9.77 -2.94
N ASN A 144 16.28 8.71 -2.24
CA ASN A 144 17.61 8.47 -1.68
C ASN A 144 18.35 7.47 -2.56
N ALA A 145 19.35 7.96 -3.31
CA ALA A 145 20.11 7.14 -4.27
C ALA A 145 20.97 6.06 -3.60
N GLU A 146 21.51 6.34 -2.41
CA GLU A 146 22.34 5.40 -1.65
C GLU A 146 21.52 4.19 -1.19
N LYS A 147 20.33 4.45 -0.63
CA LYS A 147 19.43 3.42 -0.08
C LYS A 147 18.43 2.89 -1.13
N LYS A 148 18.38 3.51 -2.31
CA LYS A 148 17.47 3.15 -3.41
C LYS A 148 16.01 3.10 -2.97
N VAL A 149 15.57 4.11 -2.23
CA VAL A 149 14.21 4.24 -1.67
C VAL A 149 13.71 5.66 -1.81
N TRP A 150 12.39 5.84 -1.82
CA TRP A 150 11.74 7.15 -1.69
C TRP A 150 11.20 7.30 -0.28
N LYS A 151 11.35 8.48 0.30
CA LYS A 151 10.83 8.82 1.63
C LYS A 151 10.00 10.09 1.56
N GLY A 152 8.88 10.12 2.27
CA GLY A 152 7.97 11.24 2.34
C GLY A 152 6.84 10.99 3.31
N ARG A 153 5.63 11.41 2.93
CA ARG A 153 4.43 11.28 3.77
C ARG A 153 3.40 10.40 3.08
N ILE A 154 2.61 9.67 3.87
CA ILE A 154 1.45 8.89 3.43
C ILE A 154 0.23 9.25 4.25
N TYR A 155 -0.93 9.20 3.63
CA TYR A 155 -2.22 9.45 4.20
C TYR A 155 -3.16 8.27 4.02
N ASP A 156 -3.82 7.88 5.10
CA ASP A 156 -4.90 6.90 5.10
C ASP A 156 -6.24 7.63 5.23
N PRO A 157 -7.00 7.82 4.14
CA PRO A 157 -8.27 8.53 4.16
C PRO A 157 -9.35 7.79 4.92
N THR A 158 -9.25 6.47 5.09
CA THR A 158 -10.25 5.69 5.84
C THR A 158 -10.20 6.00 7.32
N ARG A 159 -9.02 6.35 7.84
CA ARG A 159 -8.75 6.67 9.25
C ARG A 159 -8.49 8.15 9.51
N GLY A 160 -8.23 8.94 8.47
CA GLY A 160 -7.79 10.34 8.62
C GLY A 160 -6.39 10.45 9.22
N LEU A 161 -5.50 9.47 9.00
CA LEU A 161 -4.19 9.40 9.63
C LEU A 161 -3.07 9.67 8.62
N ARG A 162 -2.07 10.44 9.07
CA ARG A 162 -0.83 10.71 8.33
C ARG A 162 0.34 9.99 8.99
N ALA A 163 1.25 9.46 8.17
CA ALA A 163 2.42 8.73 8.63
C ALA A 163 3.65 9.08 7.77
N ASP A 164 4.84 8.69 8.23
CA ASP A 164 6.03 8.69 7.39
C ASP A 164 5.95 7.53 6.40
N ALA A 165 6.35 7.78 5.16
CA ALA A 165 6.39 6.79 4.11
C ALA A 165 7.82 6.41 3.74
N THR A 166 8.07 5.12 3.53
CA THR A 166 9.24 4.60 2.83
C THR A 166 8.78 3.65 1.75
N VAL A 167 9.24 3.89 0.53
CA VAL A 167 8.77 3.20 -0.68
C VAL A 167 9.96 2.63 -1.44
N LYS A 168 9.81 1.41 -1.96
CA LYS A 168 10.78 0.77 -2.86
C LYS A 168 10.12 -0.33 -3.68
N PHE A 169 10.68 -0.68 -4.83
CA PHE A 169 10.27 -1.88 -5.54
C PHE A 169 10.88 -3.12 -4.91
N THR A 170 10.10 -4.17 -4.84
CA THR A 170 10.52 -5.53 -4.48
C THR A 170 11.03 -6.28 -5.70
N ASP A 171 11.72 -7.40 -5.50
CA ASP A 171 12.30 -8.19 -6.57
C ASP A 171 11.24 -8.80 -7.50
N ASP A 172 10.02 -9.00 -6.99
CA ASP A 172 8.85 -9.44 -7.78
C ASP A 172 8.11 -8.31 -8.50
N GLY A 173 8.66 -7.08 -8.46
CA GLY A 173 8.18 -5.91 -9.17
C GLY A 173 7.02 -5.17 -8.53
N ARG A 174 6.56 -5.57 -7.36
CA ARG A 174 5.57 -4.80 -6.60
C ARG A 174 6.20 -3.58 -5.93
N LEU A 175 5.41 -2.56 -5.70
CA LEU A 175 5.82 -1.41 -4.91
C LEU A 175 5.53 -1.69 -3.42
N SER A 176 6.58 -1.86 -2.63
CA SER A 176 6.49 -1.96 -1.16
C SER A 176 6.34 -0.56 -0.58
N VAL A 177 5.24 -0.32 0.10
CA VAL A 177 4.90 0.95 0.77
C VAL A 177 4.83 0.70 2.27
N LYS A 178 5.80 1.24 3.01
CA LYS A 178 5.85 1.17 4.47
C LYS A 178 5.41 2.51 5.04
N GLY A 179 4.27 2.51 5.74
CA GLY A 179 3.83 3.62 6.58
C GLY A 179 4.27 3.42 8.02
N SER A 180 4.78 4.45 8.71
CA SER A 180 5.18 4.35 10.10
C SER A 180 4.82 5.60 10.92
N VAL A 181 4.36 5.38 12.16
CA VAL A 181 4.12 6.41 13.18
C VAL A 181 4.88 5.99 14.42
N LEU A 182 5.77 6.84 14.93
CA LEU A 182 6.59 6.57 16.12
C LEU A 182 7.34 5.23 16.07
N GLY A 183 7.83 4.84 14.89
CA GLY A 183 8.58 3.59 14.71
C GLY A 183 7.74 2.33 14.54
N ILE A 184 6.43 2.39 14.79
CA ILE A 184 5.49 1.28 14.53
C ILE A 184 4.94 1.46 13.13
N GLY A 185 5.06 0.45 12.28
CA GLY A 185 4.68 0.58 10.88
C GLY A 185 4.01 -0.66 10.32
N MET A 186 3.30 -0.45 9.21
CA MET A 186 2.72 -1.48 8.38
C MET A 186 3.28 -1.36 6.97
N THR A 187 3.50 -2.49 6.32
CA THR A 187 3.92 -2.54 4.92
C THR A 187 2.79 -3.14 4.09
N VAL A 188 2.46 -2.47 2.99
CA VAL A 188 1.52 -2.95 1.97
C VAL A 188 2.24 -3.01 0.63
N TYR A 189 1.69 -3.80 -0.31
CA TYR A 189 2.29 -4.01 -1.62
C TYR A 189 1.31 -3.61 -2.71
N TRP A 190 1.73 -2.67 -3.56
CA TRP A 190 0.94 -2.16 -4.67
C TRP A 190 1.44 -2.77 -5.98
N LYS A 191 0.52 -3.13 -6.85
CA LYS A 191 0.85 -3.73 -8.14
C LYS A 191 0.97 -2.63 -9.19
N PRO A 192 2.10 -2.50 -9.90
CA PRO A 192 2.17 -1.63 -11.08
C PRO A 192 1.16 -2.10 -12.14
N ILE A 193 0.49 -1.14 -12.77
CA ILE A 193 -0.45 -1.38 -13.87
C ILE A 193 -0.12 -0.45 -15.04
N PRO A 194 -0.53 -0.78 -16.27
CA PRO A 194 -0.45 0.16 -17.39
C PRO A 194 -1.23 1.44 -17.11
N ALA A 195 -0.85 2.54 -17.76
CA ALA A 195 -1.70 3.73 -17.81
C ALA A 195 -3.02 3.34 -18.50
N GLU A 196 -4.13 3.81 -17.94
CA GLU A 196 -5.45 3.68 -18.56
C GLU A 196 -5.71 4.99 -19.30
N ASP A 197 -6.09 4.88 -20.57
CA ASP A 197 -6.49 5.99 -21.43
C ASP A 197 -7.84 6.56 -21.01
#